data_665bd98b6c916ed75787a5dd5001c4a5
#
_entry.id   665bd98b6c916ed75787a5dd5001c4a5
#
_cell.length_a   1.000
_cell.length_b   1.000
_cell.length_c   1.000
_cell.angle_alpha   90.00
_cell.angle_beta   90.00
_cell.angle_gamma   90.00
#
_symmetry.space_group_name_H-M   'P 1'
#
loop_
_entity.id
_entity.type
_entity.pdbx_description
1 polymer ?
#
loop_
_entity_poly.entity_id
_entity_poly.type
_entity_poly.pdbx_seq_one_letter_code
_entity_poly.pdbx_strand_id
1 'polypeptide(L)'
;LTDIYDNSTTALTLITAIAIIWAAGKGFMAIVRGLKQIYRKDNQKNWLFQRIRASIYALIFMILIIASLILMVFGNNIMSFTMKYIPQLTNVVVIFRGIFNSKHFLFPSIFTLFFTIAFSLVSRRGKKFYKEIPGASFSALGWYLFTALYSLYVGHSPNFSYMYGSLATIIIALIWMYACMIIIFIGAEINYFINDEKIFKHYLGKKSE
;
A
#
# COMPACT_ATOMS: atom_id res chain seq x y z
N LEU A 1 -29.96 -7.25 -32.63
CA LEU A 1 -30.34 -6.65 -31.34
C LEU A 1 -29.34 -7.04 -30.24
N THR A 2 -28.87 -8.30 -30.22
CA THR A 2 -27.83 -8.79 -29.25
C THR A 2 -26.52 -8.06 -29.40
N ASP A 3 -26.04 -7.80 -30.63
CA ASP A 3 -24.77 -7.14 -30.91
C ASP A 3 -24.76 -5.66 -30.42
N ILE A 4 -25.92 -4.99 -30.44
CA ILE A 4 -26.03 -3.60 -29.92
C ILE A 4 -26.01 -3.61 -28.40
N TYR A 5 -26.60 -4.63 -27.77
CA TYR A 5 -26.60 -4.78 -26.30
C TYR A 5 -25.20 -5.10 -25.77
N ASP A 6 -24.49 -6.02 -26.42
CA ASP A 6 -23.12 -6.43 -26.03
C ASP A 6 -22.13 -5.27 -26.23
N ASN A 7 -22.21 -4.54 -27.31
CA ASN A 7 -21.36 -3.36 -27.56
C ASN A 7 -21.62 -2.21 -26.58
N SER A 8 -22.90 -1.95 -26.22
CA SER A 8 -23.24 -0.91 -25.26
C SER A 8 -22.77 -1.26 -23.85
N THR A 9 -22.89 -2.52 -23.44
CA THR A 9 -22.42 -3.01 -22.14
C THR A 9 -20.90 -2.94 -22.03
N THR A 10 -20.19 -3.29 -23.10
CA THR A 10 -18.73 -3.20 -23.15
C THR A 10 -18.24 -1.75 -23.06
N ALA A 11 -18.88 -0.83 -23.80
CA ALA A 11 -18.54 0.59 -23.75
C ALA A 11 -18.77 1.20 -22.36
N LEU A 12 -19.90 0.89 -21.70
CA LEU A 12 -20.20 1.32 -20.34
C LEU A 12 -19.19 0.79 -19.34
N THR A 13 -18.79 -0.48 -19.48
CA THR A 13 -17.78 -1.11 -18.60
C THR A 13 -16.43 -0.42 -18.73
N LEU A 14 -15.98 -0.12 -19.96
CA LEU A 14 -14.71 0.59 -20.17
C LEU A 14 -14.74 2.02 -19.62
N ILE A 15 -15.82 2.76 -19.84
CA ILE A 15 -15.99 4.13 -19.32
C ILE A 15 -15.95 4.10 -17.78
N THR A 16 -16.65 3.15 -17.17
CA THR A 16 -16.69 2.98 -15.71
C THR A 16 -15.32 2.61 -15.16
N ALA A 17 -14.60 1.70 -15.81
CA ALA A 17 -13.23 1.33 -15.41
C ALA A 17 -12.27 2.53 -15.44
N ILE A 18 -12.32 3.32 -16.52
CA ILE A 18 -11.52 4.55 -16.64
C ILE A 18 -11.88 5.55 -15.54
N ALA A 19 -13.17 5.74 -15.27
CA ALA A 19 -13.65 6.64 -14.21
C ALA A 19 -13.17 6.20 -12.82
N ILE A 20 -13.20 4.90 -12.52
CA ILE A 20 -12.69 4.33 -11.25
C ILE A 20 -11.18 4.57 -11.10
N ILE A 21 -10.39 4.28 -12.14
CA ILE A 21 -8.93 4.52 -12.14
C ILE A 21 -8.64 6.01 -11.94
N TRP A 22 -9.40 6.87 -12.60
CA TRP A 22 -9.27 8.32 -12.46
C TRP A 22 -9.63 8.81 -11.06
N ALA A 23 -10.67 8.27 -10.44
CA ALA A 23 -11.07 8.58 -9.07
C ALA A 23 -10.03 8.07 -8.05
N ALA A 24 -9.55 6.83 -8.20
CA ALA A 24 -8.48 6.27 -7.38
C ALA A 24 -7.20 7.12 -7.45
N GLY A 25 -6.84 7.59 -8.65
CA GLY A 25 -5.72 8.51 -8.85
C GLY A 25 -5.85 9.82 -8.06
N LYS A 26 -7.09 10.32 -7.79
CA LYS A 26 -7.30 11.48 -6.89
C LYS A 26 -6.86 11.19 -5.46
N GLY A 27 -7.25 10.04 -4.92
CA GLY A 27 -6.86 9.61 -3.58
C GLY A 27 -5.34 9.47 -3.46
N PHE A 28 -4.71 8.77 -4.39
CA PHE A 28 -3.25 8.62 -4.41
C PHE A 28 -2.51 9.96 -4.59
N MET A 29 -3.06 10.90 -5.35
CA MET A 29 -2.49 12.24 -5.46
C MET A 29 -2.52 12.98 -4.13
N ALA A 30 -3.56 12.81 -3.31
CA ALA A 30 -3.63 13.41 -1.97
C ALA A 30 -2.53 12.83 -1.07
N ILE A 31 -2.33 11.50 -1.08
CA ILE A 31 -1.24 10.83 -0.35
C ILE A 31 0.12 11.37 -0.79
N VAL A 32 0.38 11.42 -2.10
CA VAL A 32 1.66 11.92 -2.65
C VAL A 32 1.90 13.38 -2.26
N ARG A 33 0.85 14.21 -2.21
CA ARG A 33 0.97 15.61 -1.73
C ARG A 33 1.32 15.68 -0.25
N GLY A 34 0.66 14.89 0.60
CA GLY A 34 0.99 14.80 2.02
C GLY A 34 2.42 14.33 2.26
N LEU A 35 2.86 13.29 1.58
CA LEU A 35 4.24 12.82 1.63
C LEU A 35 5.25 13.88 1.18
N LYS A 36 4.95 14.63 0.12
CA LYS A 36 5.80 15.73 -0.34
C LYS A 36 5.93 16.84 0.70
N GLN A 37 4.87 17.12 1.42
CA GLN A 37 4.88 18.11 2.49
C GLN A 37 5.77 17.66 3.65
N ILE A 38 5.70 16.40 4.07
CA ILE A 38 6.58 15.81 5.08
C ILE A 38 8.05 15.90 4.64
N TYR A 39 8.36 15.51 3.41
CA TYR A 39 9.71 15.58 2.87
C TYR A 39 10.13 17.01 2.44
N ARG A 40 9.36 18.04 2.72
CA ARG A 40 9.59 19.47 2.41
C ARG A 40 9.95 19.69 0.94
N LYS A 41 9.18 19.10 0.03
CA LYS A 41 9.42 19.19 -1.40
C LYS A 41 8.49 20.15 -2.10
N ASP A 42 9.13 21.06 -2.83
CA ASP A 42 8.43 22.01 -3.68
C ASP A 42 7.86 21.37 -4.95
N ASN A 43 6.70 21.81 -5.38
CA ASN A 43 5.86 21.17 -6.38
C ASN A 43 5.93 21.93 -7.72
N GLN A 44 7.08 21.90 -8.41
CA GLN A 44 7.27 22.59 -9.68
C GLN A 44 6.84 21.79 -10.94
N LYS A 45 6.12 20.69 -10.81
CA LYS A 45 5.74 19.88 -11.98
C LYS A 45 4.30 20.12 -12.41
N ASN A 46 4.06 20.06 -13.73
CA ASN A 46 2.73 20.15 -14.34
C ASN A 46 1.72 19.23 -13.66
N TRP A 47 0.53 19.76 -13.33
CA TRP A 47 -0.54 19.03 -12.66
C TRP A 47 -0.92 17.72 -13.36
N LEU A 48 -0.97 17.70 -14.68
CA LEU A 48 -1.32 16.53 -15.48
C LEU A 48 -0.32 15.38 -15.29
N PHE A 49 0.99 15.70 -15.28
CA PHE A 49 2.04 14.70 -15.09
C PHE A 49 2.00 14.08 -13.68
N GLN A 50 1.69 14.89 -12.67
CA GLN A 50 1.50 14.39 -11.31
C GLN A 50 0.28 13.47 -11.21
N ARG A 51 -0.77 13.78 -11.97
CA ARG A 51 -2.00 13.00 -12.02
C ARG A 51 -1.77 11.62 -12.63
N ILE A 52 -1.13 11.56 -13.80
CA ILE A 52 -0.80 10.30 -14.47
C ILE A 52 0.07 9.43 -13.54
N ARG A 53 1.09 10.01 -12.92
CA ARG A 53 1.95 9.29 -11.97
C ARG A 53 1.18 8.75 -10.77
N ALA A 54 0.26 9.51 -10.21
CA ALA A 54 -0.58 9.06 -9.10
C ALA A 54 -1.51 7.91 -9.51
N SER A 55 -2.07 7.96 -10.73
CA SER A 55 -2.89 6.85 -11.26
C SER A 55 -2.06 5.58 -11.48
N ILE A 56 -0.83 5.70 -11.95
CA ILE A 56 0.10 4.56 -12.09
C ILE A 56 0.38 3.94 -10.71
N TYR A 57 0.62 4.74 -9.67
CA TYR A 57 0.83 4.22 -8.33
C TYR A 57 -0.41 3.51 -7.78
N ALA A 58 -1.60 4.04 -8.05
CA ALA A 58 -2.86 3.38 -7.69
C ALA A 58 -3.00 2.02 -8.37
N LEU A 59 -2.69 1.92 -9.65
CA LEU A 59 -2.71 0.66 -10.40
C LEU A 59 -1.69 -0.35 -9.85
N ILE A 60 -0.45 0.08 -9.61
CA ILE A 60 0.59 -0.79 -9.02
C ILE A 60 0.13 -1.30 -7.65
N PHE A 61 -0.43 -0.43 -6.81
CA PHE A 61 -0.93 -0.81 -5.50
C PHE A 61 -2.08 -1.83 -5.60
N MET A 62 -3.02 -1.63 -6.52
CA MET A 62 -4.11 -2.56 -6.77
C MET A 62 -3.61 -3.93 -7.24
N ILE A 63 -2.65 -3.95 -8.17
CA ILE A 63 -2.02 -5.19 -8.65
C ILE A 63 -1.31 -5.91 -7.50
N LEU A 64 -0.60 -5.18 -6.62
CA LEU A 64 0.07 -5.76 -5.46
C LEU A 64 -0.91 -6.39 -4.47
N ILE A 65 -2.05 -5.73 -4.22
CA ILE A 65 -3.11 -6.32 -3.36
C ILE A 65 -3.64 -7.60 -3.99
N ILE A 66 -4.01 -7.57 -5.27
CA ILE A 66 -4.54 -8.75 -5.97
C ILE A 66 -3.49 -9.87 -5.99
N ALA A 67 -2.24 -9.56 -6.32
CA ALA A 67 -1.15 -10.53 -6.31
C ALA A 67 -0.93 -11.14 -4.91
N SER A 68 -0.99 -10.33 -3.85
CA SER A 68 -0.84 -10.82 -2.48
C SER A 68 -1.99 -11.74 -2.07
N LEU A 69 -3.22 -11.45 -2.50
CA LEU A 69 -4.39 -12.31 -2.27
C LEU A 69 -4.27 -13.64 -3.04
N ILE A 70 -3.88 -13.60 -4.31
CA ILE A 70 -3.65 -14.80 -5.14
C ILE A 70 -2.56 -15.67 -4.50
N LEU A 71 -1.45 -15.07 -4.10
CA LEU A 71 -0.39 -15.77 -3.41
C LEU A 71 -0.87 -16.36 -2.08
N MET A 72 -1.67 -15.65 -1.30
CA MET A 72 -2.18 -16.12 -0.03
C MET A 72 -3.10 -17.34 -0.19
N VAL A 73 -3.98 -17.35 -1.22
CA VAL A 73 -4.95 -18.43 -1.46
C VAL A 73 -4.31 -19.60 -2.18
N PHE A 74 -3.55 -19.33 -3.25
CA PHE A 74 -3.03 -20.37 -4.17
C PHE A 74 -1.53 -20.66 -3.97
N GLY A 75 -0.86 -20.01 -3.04
CA GLY A 75 0.60 -20.12 -2.89
C GLY A 75 1.10 -21.56 -2.74
N ASN A 76 0.41 -22.41 -1.99
CA ASN A 76 0.79 -23.82 -1.85
C ASN A 76 0.64 -24.61 -3.17
N ASN A 77 -0.40 -24.31 -3.95
CA ASN A 77 -0.65 -24.95 -5.24
C ASN A 77 0.39 -24.51 -6.27
N ILE A 78 0.73 -23.20 -6.28
CA ILE A 78 1.76 -22.63 -7.15
C ILE A 78 3.12 -23.26 -6.83
N MET A 79 3.47 -23.42 -5.56
CA MET A 79 4.70 -24.09 -5.14
C MET A 79 4.77 -25.55 -5.60
N SER A 80 3.71 -26.31 -5.39
CA SER A 80 3.64 -27.71 -5.82
C SER A 80 3.77 -27.86 -7.32
N PHE A 81 3.14 -26.94 -8.07
CA PHE A 81 3.25 -26.90 -9.53
C PHE A 81 4.69 -26.57 -9.96
N THR A 82 5.32 -25.58 -9.35
CA THR A 82 6.69 -25.17 -9.68
C THR A 82 7.70 -26.28 -9.39
N MET A 83 7.58 -26.97 -8.26
CA MET A 83 8.45 -28.10 -7.94
C MET A 83 8.31 -29.25 -8.94
N LYS A 84 7.08 -29.49 -9.45
CA LYS A 84 6.81 -30.57 -10.39
C LYS A 84 7.33 -30.28 -11.80
N TYR A 85 7.22 -29.04 -12.27
CA TYR A 85 7.51 -28.69 -13.67
C TYR A 85 8.83 -27.94 -13.87
N ILE A 86 9.41 -27.35 -12.82
CA ILE A 86 10.64 -26.57 -12.90
C ILE A 86 11.55 -26.91 -11.70
N PRO A 87 12.14 -28.11 -11.69
CA PRO A 87 12.96 -28.58 -10.55
C PRO A 87 14.21 -27.73 -10.29
N GLN A 88 14.66 -26.94 -11.28
CA GLN A 88 15.79 -26.02 -11.12
C GLN A 88 15.51 -24.87 -10.12
N LEU A 89 14.24 -24.54 -9.87
CA LEU A 89 13.82 -23.51 -8.92
C LEU A 89 13.54 -24.06 -7.51
N THR A 90 13.81 -25.34 -7.25
CA THR A 90 13.53 -25.98 -5.94
C THR A 90 14.14 -25.22 -4.78
N ASN A 91 15.38 -24.74 -4.89
CA ASN A 91 16.04 -23.96 -3.84
C ASN A 91 15.33 -22.64 -3.56
N VAL A 92 14.89 -21.97 -4.61
CA VAL A 92 14.12 -20.72 -4.48
C VAL A 92 12.74 -21.00 -3.85
N VAL A 93 12.09 -22.08 -4.28
CA VAL A 93 10.77 -22.51 -3.76
C VAL A 93 10.88 -22.91 -2.27
N VAL A 94 11.96 -23.56 -1.84
CA VAL A 94 12.19 -23.94 -0.43
C VAL A 94 12.34 -22.69 0.44
N ILE A 95 13.10 -21.67 -0.01
CA ILE A 95 13.22 -20.40 0.69
C ILE A 95 11.87 -19.71 0.78
N PHE A 96 11.14 -19.65 -0.33
CA PHE A 96 9.77 -19.10 -0.37
C PHE A 96 8.82 -19.89 0.52
N ARG A 97 8.94 -21.22 0.60
CA ARG A 97 8.11 -22.06 1.47
C ARG A 97 8.31 -21.75 2.95
N GLY A 98 9.54 -21.44 3.37
CA GLY A 98 9.82 -20.95 4.72
C GLY A 98 9.10 -19.63 5.03
N ILE A 99 9.12 -18.70 4.08
CA ILE A 99 8.42 -17.39 4.17
C ILE A 99 6.90 -17.59 4.09
N PHE A 100 6.41 -18.48 3.24
CA PHE A 100 4.99 -18.79 3.05
C PHE A 100 4.35 -19.56 4.21
N ASN A 101 5.10 -20.43 4.88
CA ASN A 101 4.61 -21.09 6.10
C ASN A 101 4.33 -20.08 7.22
N SER A 102 4.99 -18.93 7.15
CA SER A 102 4.73 -17.77 8.00
C SER A 102 3.86 -16.74 7.27
N LYS A 103 2.60 -17.10 6.98
CA LYS A 103 1.62 -16.24 6.27
C LYS A 103 1.57 -14.81 6.81
N HIS A 104 1.87 -14.65 8.10
CA HIS A 104 1.90 -13.35 8.78
C HIS A 104 3.09 -12.47 8.41
N PHE A 105 4.18 -13.03 7.86
CA PHE A 105 5.37 -12.26 7.44
C PHE A 105 5.34 -11.87 5.97
N LEU A 106 4.64 -12.61 5.12
CA LEU A 106 4.61 -12.35 3.68
C LEU A 106 3.96 -10.98 3.38
N PHE A 107 2.80 -10.74 3.96
CA PHE A 107 2.03 -9.52 3.73
C PHE A 107 2.80 -8.27 4.18
N PRO A 108 3.30 -8.16 5.42
CA PRO A 108 4.13 -7.03 5.83
C PRO A 108 5.38 -6.84 4.97
N SER A 109 6.02 -7.92 4.49
CA SER A 109 7.22 -7.83 3.65
C SER A 109 6.93 -7.20 2.28
N ILE A 110 5.85 -7.62 1.62
CA ILE A 110 5.41 -7.06 0.33
C ILE A 110 5.06 -5.58 0.50
N PHE A 111 4.32 -5.23 1.57
CA PHE A 111 3.93 -3.86 1.84
C PHE A 111 5.12 -2.98 2.24
N THR A 112 6.09 -3.53 2.98
CA THR A 112 7.35 -2.82 3.27
C THR A 112 8.09 -2.46 1.98
N LEU A 113 8.20 -3.39 1.05
CA LEU A 113 8.81 -3.12 -0.26
C LEU A 113 8.05 -2.03 -1.02
N PHE A 114 6.72 -2.13 -1.07
CA PHE A 114 5.88 -1.13 -1.72
C PHE A 114 6.05 0.27 -1.10
N PHE A 115 5.95 0.39 0.22
CA PHE A 115 6.13 1.67 0.90
C PHE A 115 7.55 2.20 0.76
N THR A 116 8.58 1.33 0.77
CA THR A 116 9.97 1.75 0.51
C THR A 116 10.10 2.38 -0.87
N ILE A 117 9.52 1.76 -1.91
CA ILE A 117 9.50 2.31 -3.26
C ILE A 117 8.74 3.65 -3.28
N ALA A 118 7.54 3.70 -2.69
CA ALA A 118 6.71 4.89 -2.67
C ALA A 118 7.41 6.07 -1.97
N PHE A 119 8.01 5.84 -0.80
CA PHE A 119 8.76 6.85 -0.06
C PHE A 119 10.02 7.29 -0.81
N SER A 120 10.79 6.37 -1.37
CA SER A 120 11.98 6.68 -2.16
C SER A 120 11.68 7.54 -3.39
N LEU A 121 10.56 7.27 -4.08
CA LEU A 121 10.14 8.05 -5.24
C LEU A 121 9.70 9.48 -4.85
N VAL A 122 9.16 9.66 -3.65
CA VAL A 122 8.78 10.98 -3.14
C VAL A 122 9.96 11.67 -2.52
N SER A 123 10.77 11.00 -1.71
CA SER A 123 11.90 11.61 -0.99
C SER A 123 13.01 12.13 -1.92
N ARG A 124 13.16 11.57 -3.14
CA ARG A 124 14.22 11.92 -4.12
C ARG A 124 15.63 12.08 -3.53
N ARG A 125 15.90 11.54 -2.35
CA ARG A 125 17.24 11.57 -1.75
C ARG A 125 18.21 10.65 -2.51
N GLY A 126 18.08 10.58 -3.84
CA GLY A 126 18.88 9.87 -4.83
C GLY A 126 19.63 8.64 -4.29
N LYS A 127 19.48 7.50 -4.88
CA LYS A 127 20.30 6.27 -4.71
C LYS A 127 20.31 5.57 -3.33
N LYS A 128 19.73 6.12 -2.24
CA LYS A 128 19.75 5.46 -0.92
C LYS A 128 18.39 4.88 -0.54
N PHE A 129 17.89 3.97 -1.39
CA PHE A 129 16.64 3.23 -1.20
C PHE A 129 16.52 2.59 0.21
N TYR A 130 17.62 2.03 0.73
CA TYR A 130 17.66 1.39 2.04
C TYR A 130 17.37 2.36 3.22
N LYS A 131 17.55 3.65 3.03
CA LYS A 131 17.26 4.66 4.06
C LYS A 131 15.76 4.87 4.29
N GLU A 132 14.93 4.43 3.37
CA GLU A 132 13.47 4.51 3.50
C GLU A 132 12.86 3.23 4.12
N ILE A 133 13.66 2.17 4.34
CA ILE A 133 13.19 0.90 4.90
C ILE A 133 12.61 1.03 6.32
N PRO A 134 13.24 1.77 7.28
CA PRO A 134 12.73 1.80 8.65
C PRO A 134 11.29 2.32 8.75
N GLY A 135 11.00 3.46 8.15
CA GLY A 135 9.64 4.01 8.16
C GLY A 135 8.66 3.20 7.29
N ALA A 136 9.14 2.61 6.18
CA ALA A 136 8.32 1.72 5.37
C ALA A 136 7.93 0.44 6.15
N SER A 137 8.86 -0.15 6.91
CA SER A 137 8.58 -1.29 7.79
C SER A 137 7.60 -0.93 8.88
N PHE A 138 7.77 0.24 9.51
CA PHE A 138 6.81 0.75 10.48
C PHE A 138 5.41 0.90 9.88
N SER A 139 5.31 1.49 8.68
CA SER A 139 4.02 1.66 7.99
C SER A 139 3.38 0.32 7.65
N ALA A 140 4.15 -0.64 7.16
CA ALA A 140 3.65 -1.96 6.78
C ALA A 140 3.17 -2.77 7.99
N LEU A 141 3.96 -2.81 9.06
CA LEU A 141 3.60 -3.48 10.31
C LEU A 141 2.41 -2.78 10.99
N GLY A 142 2.43 -1.46 11.07
CA GLY A 142 1.35 -0.67 11.64
C GLY A 142 0.03 -0.87 10.89
N TRP A 143 0.08 -0.87 9.55
CA TRP A 143 -1.09 -1.18 8.72
C TRP A 143 -1.62 -2.59 8.99
N TYR A 144 -0.74 -3.59 9.00
CA TYR A 144 -1.12 -4.98 9.26
C TYR A 144 -1.76 -5.15 10.64
N LEU A 145 -1.10 -4.66 11.68
CA LEU A 145 -1.60 -4.74 13.07
C LEU A 145 -2.91 -3.98 13.23
N PHE A 146 -2.98 -2.75 12.71
CA PHE A 146 -4.20 -1.96 12.78
C PHE A 146 -5.36 -2.65 12.07
N THR A 147 -5.13 -3.19 10.87
CA THR A 147 -6.16 -3.92 10.11
C THR A 147 -6.66 -5.16 10.87
N ALA A 148 -5.75 -5.91 11.50
CA ALA A 148 -6.11 -7.06 12.32
C ALA A 148 -6.96 -6.68 13.54
N LEU A 149 -6.54 -5.66 14.30
CA LEU A 149 -7.29 -5.15 15.45
C LEU A 149 -8.64 -4.56 15.03
N TYR A 150 -8.66 -3.83 13.93
CA TYR A 150 -9.89 -3.22 13.42
C TYR A 150 -10.90 -4.27 12.95
N SER A 151 -10.42 -5.33 12.30
CA SER A 151 -11.26 -6.48 11.92
C SER A 151 -11.89 -7.16 13.12
N LEU A 152 -11.13 -7.34 14.21
CA LEU A 152 -11.67 -7.88 15.47
C LEU A 152 -12.74 -6.95 16.07
N TYR A 153 -12.48 -5.65 16.09
CA TYR A 153 -13.44 -4.66 16.61
C TYR A 153 -14.75 -4.68 15.83
N VAL A 154 -14.69 -4.64 14.50
CA VAL A 154 -15.88 -4.66 13.63
C VAL A 154 -16.63 -5.98 13.75
N GLY A 155 -15.90 -7.12 13.83
CA GLY A 155 -16.49 -8.45 13.96
C GLY A 155 -17.24 -8.68 15.27
N HIS A 156 -16.84 -8.00 16.35
CA HIS A 156 -17.50 -8.10 17.66
C HIS A 156 -18.63 -7.09 17.88
N SER A 157 -18.92 -6.24 16.90
CA SER A 157 -19.92 -5.18 17.01
C SER A 157 -21.07 -5.35 16.00
N PRO A 158 -21.90 -6.41 16.12
CA PRO A 158 -22.95 -6.72 15.14
C PRO A 158 -24.05 -5.66 15.06
N ASN A 159 -24.21 -4.82 16.09
CA ASN A 159 -25.29 -3.84 16.19
C ASN A 159 -25.11 -2.61 15.29
N PHE A 160 -23.91 -2.35 14.75
CA PHE A 160 -23.69 -1.24 13.83
C PHE A 160 -24.54 -1.32 12.57
N SER A 161 -24.73 -2.53 12.03
CA SER A 161 -25.53 -2.76 10.83
C SER A 161 -27.03 -2.53 11.06
N TYR A 162 -27.52 -2.80 12.27
CA TYR A 162 -28.93 -2.63 12.63
C TYR A 162 -29.34 -1.15 12.72
N MET A 163 -28.47 -0.29 13.26
CA MET A 163 -28.80 1.13 13.49
C MET A 163 -28.63 2.00 12.26
N TYR A 164 -27.62 1.73 11.41
CA TYR A 164 -27.21 2.59 10.30
C TYR A 164 -27.27 1.92 8.93
N GLY A 165 -27.63 0.63 8.84
CA GLY A 165 -27.75 -0.11 7.57
C GLY A 165 -26.48 -0.06 6.72
N SER A 166 -26.64 0.19 5.41
CA SER A 166 -25.52 0.29 4.46
C SER A 166 -24.60 1.49 4.73
N LEU A 167 -25.07 2.54 5.40
CA LEU A 167 -24.29 3.72 5.75
C LEU A 167 -23.19 3.39 6.76
N ALA A 168 -23.45 2.43 7.68
CA ALA A 168 -22.45 1.94 8.63
C ALA A 168 -21.20 1.43 7.94
N THR A 169 -21.36 0.66 6.87
CA THR A 169 -20.24 0.10 6.10
C THR A 169 -19.34 1.20 5.50
N ILE A 170 -19.95 2.27 5.01
CA ILE A 170 -19.18 3.39 4.44
C ILE A 170 -18.41 4.13 5.54
N ILE A 171 -19.05 4.39 6.69
CA ILE A 171 -18.39 5.06 7.83
C ILE A 171 -17.22 4.22 8.35
N ILE A 172 -17.44 2.92 8.55
CA ILE A 172 -16.41 1.97 8.98
C ILE A 172 -15.23 1.98 8.00
N ALA A 173 -15.50 1.89 6.70
CA ALA A 173 -14.45 1.93 5.68
C ALA A 173 -13.66 3.26 5.68
N LEU A 174 -14.33 4.40 5.89
CA LEU A 174 -13.67 5.71 5.95
C LEU A 174 -12.78 5.84 7.18
N ILE A 175 -13.21 5.37 8.35
CA ILE A 175 -12.40 5.38 9.58
C ILE A 175 -11.16 4.51 9.39
N TRP A 176 -11.33 3.30 8.84
CA TRP A 176 -10.21 2.41 8.54
C TRP A 176 -9.20 3.06 7.60
N MET A 177 -9.68 3.64 6.50
CA MET A 177 -8.84 4.30 5.51
C MET A 177 -8.09 5.52 6.10
N TYR A 178 -8.76 6.32 6.93
CA TYR A 178 -8.16 7.46 7.63
C TYR A 178 -7.01 7.04 8.54
N ALA A 179 -7.21 6.00 9.37
CA ALA A 179 -6.17 5.49 10.24
C ALA A 179 -4.97 4.90 9.46
N CYS A 180 -5.24 4.18 8.37
CA CYS A 180 -4.19 3.69 7.48
C CYS A 180 -3.34 4.84 6.89
N MET A 181 -3.97 5.97 6.52
CA MET A 181 -3.25 7.15 6.04
C MET A 181 -2.35 7.76 7.11
N ILE A 182 -2.83 7.87 8.35
CA ILE A 182 -2.03 8.37 9.47
C ILE A 182 -0.79 7.48 9.66
N ILE A 183 -0.95 6.16 9.65
CA ILE A 183 0.16 5.21 9.81
C ILE A 183 1.22 5.40 8.72
N ILE A 184 0.80 5.59 7.47
CA ILE A 184 1.71 5.85 6.35
C ILE A 184 2.48 7.16 6.57
N PHE A 185 1.80 8.23 6.99
CA PHE A 185 2.44 9.53 7.22
C PHE A 185 3.42 9.50 8.40
N ILE A 186 3.08 8.80 9.49
CA ILE A 186 4.01 8.59 10.61
C ILE A 186 5.26 7.85 10.14
N GLY A 187 5.14 6.80 9.31
CA GLY A 187 6.30 6.10 8.76
C GLY A 187 7.17 6.99 7.87
N ALA A 188 6.56 7.86 7.07
CA ALA A 188 7.29 8.85 6.27
C ALA A 188 8.03 9.87 7.16
N GLU A 189 7.39 10.31 8.25
CA GLU A 189 7.98 11.22 9.24
C GLU A 189 9.18 10.56 9.93
N ILE A 190 9.07 9.30 10.32
CA ILE A 190 10.19 8.52 10.88
C ILE A 190 11.37 8.51 9.91
N ASN A 191 11.14 8.23 8.62
CA ASN A 191 12.19 8.28 7.61
C ASN A 191 12.79 9.67 7.46
N TYR A 192 11.96 10.70 7.49
CA TYR A 192 12.42 12.09 7.43
C TYR A 192 13.35 12.41 8.61
N PHE A 193 12.94 12.05 9.83
CA PHE A 193 13.71 12.27 11.06
C PHE A 193 15.06 11.53 11.05
N ILE A 194 15.05 10.23 10.73
CA ILE A 194 16.27 9.40 10.71
C ILE A 194 17.27 9.90 9.65
N ASN A 195 16.78 10.40 8.54
CA ASN A 195 17.62 10.78 7.40
C ASN A 195 18.06 12.25 7.40
N ASP A 196 17.52 13.10 8.25
CA ASP A 196 17.94 14.50 8.40
C ASP A 196 19.02 14.61 9.46
N GLU A 197 20.30 14.58 9.01
CA GLU A 197 21.47 14.65 9.90
C GLU A 197 21.50 15.91 10.77
N LYS A 198 20.91 17.01 10.34
CA LYS A 198 20.83 18.25 11.12
C LYS A 198 19.88 18.11 12.30
N ILE A 199 18.73 17.50 12.06
CA ILE A 199 17.73 17.25 13.11
C ILE A 199 18.27 16.20 14.08
N PHE A 200 18.82 15.11 13.56
CA PHE A 200 19.38 14.02 14.37
C PHE A 200 20.53 14.48 15.28
N LYS A 201 21.46 15.28 14.76
CA LYS A 201 22.56 15.88 15.56
C LYS A 201 22.05 16.87 16.60
N HIS A 202 21.01 17.66 16.29
CA HIS A 202 20.44 18.61 17.22
C HIS A 202 19.81 17.93 18.46
N TYR A 203 19.12 16.80 18.26
CA TYR A 203 18.48 16.05 19.36
C TYR A 203 19.45 15.17 20.14
N LEU A 204 20.46 14.57 19.49
CA LEU A 204 21.46 13.73 20.16
C LEU A 204 22.60 14.58 20.78
N GLY A 205 22.99 15.70 20.15
CA GLY A 205 24.01 16.59 20.68
C GLY A 205 23.59 17.34 21.96
N LYS A 206 22.29 17.45 22.24
CA LYS A 206 21.76 18.04 23.45
C LYS A 206 21.78 17.11 24.68
N LYS A 207 22.21 15.86 24.50
CA LYS A 207 22.29 14.84 25.56
C LYS A 207 23.72 14.64 26.09
N SER A 208 24.71 15.42 25.61
CA SER A 208 26.13 15.34 25.99
C SER A 208 26.65 16.62 26.64
N GLU A 209 25.78 17.50 27.09
CA GLU A 209 26.04 18.60 28.06
C GLU A 209 25.16 18.35 29.31
#